data_65e1ba4540fdb0a64937dc4900948ab5
#
_entry.id   65e1ba4540fdb0a64937dc4900948ab5
#
_cell.length_a   1.000
_cell.length_b   1.000
_cell.length_c   1.000
_cell.angle_alpha   90.00
_cell.angle_beta   90.00
_cell.angle_gamma   90.00
#
_symmetry.space_group_name_H-M   'P 1'
#
loop_
_entity.id
_entity.type
_entity.pdbx_description
1 polymer ?
#
loop_
_entity_poly.entity_id
_entity_poly.type
_entity_poly.pdbx_seq_one_letter_code
_entity_poly.pdbx_strand_id
1 'polypeptide(L)'
;MTQNLRVKSSEFIDETNRISFKFDGKTYYGFKGDTLASALIANNVHLVGRSFKYHRPRGIMTSGSEEPNAIVQVNPNSNITEPNARATEIEIYEGLEASSQNCWPSVNFDIGGINNFLAPLFPAGFYYKTFMWPKSFWKKYEFFIRHSAGLGKSPNTRDPDIYDHRNIHCDVLVVGAGISGILAAKNSAKNNFKTLLLDEKNELGGSTIFEANEDNKINHNSASEWLKKEINELKNIKNLEIKTRTSVAAYHQYNYLLARENLTDHLVKKDKKNKIRQRLLKIRAK
;
A
#
# COMPACT_ATOMS: atom_id res chain seq x y z
N MET A 1 16.52 5.42 19.33
CA MET A 1 16.85 6.18 18.12
C MET A 1 15.87 7.34 18.03
N THR A 2 16.39 8.53 17.84
CA THR A 2 15.59 9.74 17.68
C THR A 2 15.06 9.78 16.24
N GLN A 3 13.74 9.92 16.06
CA GLN A 3 13.11 10.07 14.74
C GLN A 3 13.23 11.52 14.27
N ASN A 4 14.42 11.92 13.86
CA ASN A 4 14.76 13.32 13.56
C ASN A 4 14.01 13.90 12.34
N LEU A 5 13.48 13.04 11.48
CA LEU A 5 12.76 13.44 10.28
C LEU A 5 11.23 13.39 10.46
N ARG A 6 10.75 13.11 11.66
CA ARG A 6 9.31 13.16 11.94
C ARG A 6 8.85 14.59 12.10
N VAL A 7 7.88 14.98 11.31
CA VAL A 7 7.17 16.26 11.48
C VAL A 7 6.25 16.11 12.68
N LYS A 8 6.40 16.98 13.66
CA LYS A 8 5.50 17.05 14.83
C LYS A 8 4.13 17.55 14.36
N SER A 9 3.06 17.00 14.91
CA SER A 9 1.67 17.43 14.67
C SER A 9 0.87 16.70 13.59
N SER A 10 1.19 15.47 13.25
CA SER A 10 0.23 14.68 12.49
C SER A 10 -0.89 14.20 13.43
N GLU A 11 -2.08 14.78 13.31
CA GLU A 11 -3.26 14.34 14.08
C GLU A 11 -3.73 12.91 13.74
N PHE A 12 -3.18 12.33 12.67
CA PHE A 12 -3.49 11.00 12.18
C PHE A 12 -2.53 9.93 12.71
N ILE A 13 -1.46 10.34 13.40
CA ILE A 13 -0.48 9.44 14.01
C ILE A 13 -0.60 9.53 15.53
N ASP A 14 -0.92 8.42 16.16
CA ASP A 14 -1.00 8.32 17.62
C ASP A 14 0.40 8.13 18.21
N GLU A 15 1.07 9.24 18.52
CA GLU A 15 2.42 9.24 19.09
C GLU A 15 2.49 8.63 20.51
N THR A 16 1.36 8.36 21.15
CA THR A 16 1.32 7.67 22.46
C THR A 16 1.46 6.15 22.31
N ASN A 17 1.15 5.62 21.12
CA ASN A 17 1.15 4.19 20.84
C ASN A 17 2.34 3.81 19.94
N ARG A 18 3.49 3.54 20.59
CA ARG A 18 4.73 3.15 19.93
C ARG A 18 4.69 1.69 19.50
N ILE A 19 5.08 1.44 18.25
CA ILE A 19 5.10 0.12 17.61
C ILE A 19 6.52 -0.24 17.21
N SER A 20 6.96 -1.47 17.48
CA SER A 20 8.24 -1.98 17.00
C SER A 20 8.05 -2.87 15.76
N PHE A 21 8.94 -2.72 14.79
CA PHE A 21 8.96 -3.53 13.57
C PHE A 21 10.40 -3.77 13.10
N LYS A 22 10.58 -4.75 12.20
CA LYS A 22 11.88 -5.05 11.62
C LYS A 22 11.92 -4.74 10.13
N PHE A 23 13.00 -4.12 9.68
CA PHE A 23 13.32 -3.95 8.27
C PHE A 23 14.78 -4.36 8.01
N ASP A 24 15.00 -5.26 7.04
CA ASP A 24 16.30 -5.87 6.75
C ASP A 24 17.02 -6.40 8.00
N GLY A 25 16.26 -7.04 8.89
CA GLY A 25 16.75 -7.63 10.14
C GLY A 25 17.06 -6.64 11.27
N LYS A 26 16.96 -5.32 11.03
CA LYS A 26 17.13 -4.28 12.05
C LYS A 26 15.79 -3.87 12.65
N THR A 27 15.77 -3.64 13.96
CA THR A 27 14.58 -3.16 14.67
C THR A 27 14.47 -1.66 14.57
N TYR A 28 13.29 -1.19 14.18
CA TYR A 28 12.89 0.20 14.10
C TYR A 28 11.61 0.41 14.89
N TYR A 29 11.25 1.68 15.10
CA TYR A 29 10.05 2.08 15.81
C TYR A 29 9.27 3.08 14.97
N GLY A 30 7.96 2.99 15.05
CA GLY A 30 7.00 3.95 14.54
C GLY A 30 5.87 4.11 15.53
N PHE A 31 4.77 4.69 15.08
CA PHE A 31 3.59 4.91 15.88
C PHE A 31 2.35 4.37 15.17
N LYS A 32 1.28 4.16 15.92
CA LYS A 32 0.01 3.75 15.34
C LYS A 32 -0.48 4.80 14.34
N GLY A 33 -0.82 4.37 13.14
CA GLY A 33 -1.17 5.25 12.02
C GLY A 33 -0.04 5.41 10.99
N ASP A 34 1.21 5.08 11.34
CA ASP A 34 2.30 5.04 10.38
C ASP A 34 2.10 3.92 9.35
N THR A 35 2.45 4.22 8.10
CA THR A 35 2.79 3.19 7.13
C THR A 35 4.24 2.74 7.31
N LEU A 36 4.62 1.61 6.72
CA LEU A 36 6.02 1.18 6.71
C LEU A 36 6.92 2.26 6.08
N ALA A 37 6.45 2.91 5.02
CA ALA A 37 7.17 3.99 4.35
C ALA A 37 7.40 5.19 5.28
N SER A 38 6.35 5.71 5.91
CA SER A 38 6.46 6.88 6.81
C SER A 38 7.36 6.58 8.01
N ALA A 39 7.23 5.38 8.60
CA ALA A 39 8.06 4.95 9.70
C ALA A 39 9.53 4.80 9.30
N LEU A 40 9.84 4.27 8.10
CA LEU A 40 11.21 4.16 7.59
C LEU A 40 11.83 5.54 7.37
N ILE A 41 11.12 6.47 6.73
CA ILE A 41 11.59 7.86 6.55
C ILE A 41 11.88 8.51 7.90
N ALA A 42 10.96 8.41 8.85
CA ALA A 42 11.13 8.98 10.20
C ALA A 42 12.40 8.44 10.90
N ASN A 43 12.80 7.20 10.60
CA ASN A 43 14.02 6.56 11.10
C ASN A 43 15.25 6.78 10.20
N ASN A 44 15.19 7.71 9.24
CA ASN A 44 16.28 8.02 8.29
C ASN A 44 16.67 6.84 7.37
N VAL A 45 15.69 6.00 7.01
CA VAL A 45 15.88 4.90 6.06
C VAL A 45 15.30 5.32 4.71
N HIS A 46 16.15 5.76 3.80
CA HIS A 46 15.74 6.28 2.49
C HIS A 46 15.88 5.24 1.38
N LEU A 47 16.78 4.28 1.53
CA LEU A 47 17.03 3.25 0.53
C LEU A 47 16.26 1.98 0.92
N VAL A 48 15.23 1.64 0.14
CA VAL A 48 14.31 0.53 0.47
C VAL A 48 14.32 -0.60 -0.56
N GLY A 49 14.99 -0.40 -1.70
CA GLY A 49 15.11 -1.43 -2.72
C GLY A 49 16.03 -1.05 -3.85
N ARG A 50 16.14 -1.92 -4.84
CA ARG A 50 16.92 -1.71 -6.05
C ARG A 50 16.06 -1.94 -7.28
N SER A 51 16.34 -1.24 -8.40
CA SER A 51 15.61 -1.49 -9.64
C SER A 51 15.98 -2.86 -10.22
N PHE A 52 15.01 -3.54 -10.82
CA PHE A 52 15.20 -4.93 -11.27
C PHE A 52 16.18 -5.11 -12.44
N LYS A 53 16.39 -4.10 -13.30
CA LYS A 53 17.29 -4.21 -14.47
C LYS A 53 18.71 -3.74 -14.16
N TYR A 54 18.85 -2.55 -13.60
CA TYR A 54 20.15 -1.91 -13.39
C TYR A 54 20.57 -1.87 -11.92
N HIS A 55 19.76 -2.38 -11.02
CA HIS A 55 20.01 -2.34 -9.58
C HIS A 55 20.30 -0.94 -9.03
N ARG A 56 19.72 0.08 -9.65
CA ARG A 56 19.82 1.47 -9.19
C ARG A 56 19.10 1.64 -7.87
N PRO A 57 19.63 2.48 -6.95
CA PRO A 57 18.97 2.76 -5.68
C PRO A 57 17.53 3.22 -5.85
N ARG A 58 16.62 2.69 -5.02
CA ARG A 58 15.20 3.04 -4.98
C ARG A 58 14.79 3.46 -3.57
N GLY A 59 14.23 4.64 -3.45
CA GLY A 59 13.66 5.18 -2.22
C GLY A 59 12.15 5.27 -2.30
N ILE A 60 11.56 6.02 -1.37
CA ILE A 60 10.13 6.30 -1.29
C ILE A 60 9.87 7.63 -2.02
N MET A 61 8.96 7.65 -3.00
CA MET A 61 8.65 8.82 -3.81
C MET A 61 7.29 9.44 -3.50
N THR A 62 6.32 8.62 -3.12
CA THR A 62 4.93 9.06 -2.91
C THR A 62 4.39 8.54 -1.60
N SER A 63 3.12 8.78 -1.31
CA SER A 63 2.48 8.43 -0.05
C SER A 63 1.32 7.44 -0.17
N GLY A 64 1.07 6.90 -1.37
CA GLY A 64 -0.10 6.05 -1.63
C GLY A 64 0.19 4.88 -2.58
N SER A 65 -0.86 4.38 -3.22
CA SER A 65 -0.82 3.27 -4.18
C SER A 65 -0.08 3.60 -5.47
N GLU A 66 0.14 4.87 -5.76
CA GLU A 66 0.94 5.37 -6.87
C GLU A 66 2.46 5.19 -6.68
N GLU A 67 2.92 4.68 -5.51
CA GLU A 67 4.34 4.49 -5.23
C GLU A 67 5.00 3.48 -6.18
N PRO A 68 5.98 3.91 -7.00
CA PRO A 68 6.59 3.05 -8.00
C PRO A 68 7.84 2.30 -7.53
N ASN A 69 8.47 2.74 -6.44
CA ASN A 69 9.83 2.34 -6.08
C ASN A 69 9.95 1.57 -4.77
N ALA A 70 9.12 1.92 -3.78
CA ALA A 70 9.21 1.35 -2.43
C ALA A 70 8.51 -0.01 -2.34
N ILE A 71 9.00 -0.96 -3.13
CA ILE A 71 8.50 -2.32 -3.20
C ILE A 71 9.32 -3.21 -2.28
N VAL A 72 8.65 -3.87 -1.35
CA VAL A 72 9.27 -4.67 -0.28
C VAL A 72 8.68 -6.07 -0.18
N GLN A 73 9.39 -6.96 0.49
CA GLN A 73 8.93 -8.28 0.89
C GLN A 73 8.40 -8.21 2.32
N VAL A 74 7.15 -8.56 2.54
CA VAL A 74 6.56 -8.64 3.88
C VAL A 74 6.69 -10.06 4.42
N ASN A 75 6.98 -10.19 5.71
CA ASN A 75 7.19 -11.46 6.41
C ASN A 75 8.16 -12.43 5.69
N PRO A 76 9.38 -12.00 5.33
CA PRO A 76 10.28 -12.74 4.43
C PRO A 76 10.63 -14.15 4.92
N ASN A 77 10.54 -14.39 6.23
CA ASN A 77 10.89 -15.66 6.88
C ASN A 77 9.68 -16.47 7.32
N SER A 78 8.49 -16.17 6.83
CA SER A 78 7.26 -16.86 7.23
C SER A 78 6.58 -17.58 6.05
N ASN A 79 5.69 -18.51 6.39
CA ASN A 79 4.87 -19.22 5.40
C ASN A 79 3.85 -18.31 4.70
N ILE A 80 3.64 -17.11 5.24
CA ILE A 80 2.73 -16.08 4.70
C ILE A 80 3.52 -14.89 4.15
N THR A 81 4.66 -15.15 3.51
CA THR A 81 5.45 -14.09 2.89
C THR A 81 4.72 -13.44 1.72
N GLU A 82 4.78 -12.12 1.62
CA GLU A 82 4.19 -11.35 0.52
C GLU A 82 5.26 -10.58 -0.23
N PRO A 83 5.55 -10.94 -1.47
CA PRO A 83 6.44 -10.18 -2.33
C PRO A 83 5.73 -8.98 -2.94
N ASN A 84 6.54 -8.00 -3.35
CA ASN A 84 6.10 -6.86 -4.15
C ASN A 84 5.02 -5.99 -3.49
N ALA A 85 5.01 -5.93 -2.16
CA ALA A 85 4.12 -5.05 -1.42
C ALA A 85 4.67 -3.62 -1.40
N ARG A 86 3.80 -2.62 -1.56
CA ARG A 86 4.21 -1.21 -1.47
C ARG A 86 4.31 -0.79 -0.01
N ALA A 87 5.47 -0.28 0.38
CA ALA A 87 5.70 0.18 1.75
C ALA A 87 4.73 1.30 2.19
N THR A 88 4.18 2.05 1.24
CA THR A 88 3.21 3.12 1.45
C THR A 88 1.79 2.62 1.76
N GLU A 89 1.49 1.35 1.46
CA GLU A 89 0.17 0.73 1.72
C GLU A 89 0.18 -0.19 2.95
N ILE A 90 1.35 -0.48 3.51
CA ILE A 90 1.49 -1.37 4.67
C ILE A 90 1.39 -0.55 5.95
N GLU A 91 0.33 -0.70 6.71
CA GLU A 91 0.25 -0.16 8.06
C GLU A 91 1.18 -0.95 8.99
N ILE A 92 1.99 -0.26 9.81
CA ILE A 92 2.85 -0.97 10.76
C ILE A 92 2.03 -1.53 11.93
N TYR A 93 2.45 -2.71 12.38
CA TYR A 93 1.91 -3.36 13.57
C TYR A 93 3.05 -4.01 14.37
N GLU A 94 2.82 -4.28 15.64
CA GLU A 94 3.83 -4.87 16.52
C GLU A 94 4.31 -6.23 15.98
N GLY A 95 5.63 -6.35 15.75
CA GLY A 95 6.25 -7.54 15.19
C GLY A 95 6.15 -7.69 13.67
N LEU A 96 5.79 -6.63 12.92
CA LEU A 96 5.91 -6.62 11.46
C LEU A 96 7.38 -6.85 11.07
N GLU A 97 7.61 -7.75 10.14
CA GLU A 97 8.91 -7.96 9.50
C GLU A 97 8.80 -7.66 8.01
N ALA A 98 9.69 -6.85 7.49
CA ALA A 98 9.81 -6.56 6.06
C ALA A 98 11.27 -6.54 5.63
N SER A 99 11.53 -6.72 4.35
CA SER A 99 12.87 -6.63 3.77
C SER A 99 12.85 -5.95 2.42
N SER A 100 13.97 -5.34 2.09
CA SER A 100 14.24 -4.81 0.76
C SER A 100 14.23 -5.91 -0.30
N GLN A 101 13.94 -5.54 -1.53
CA GLN A 101 13.94 -6.45 -2.68
C GLN A 101 14.97 -6.04 -3.74
N ASN A 102 15.26 -6.96 -4.67
CA ASN A 102 16.16 -6.78 -5.80
C ASN A 102 17.58 -6.43 -5.42
N CYS A 103 18.09 -6.95 -4.32
CA CYS A 103 19.46 -6.73 -3.87
C CYS A 103 20.10 -8.02 -3.36
N TRP A 104 21.42 -8.13 -3.51
CA TRP A 104 22.19 -9.21 -2.94
C TRP A 104 23.66 -8.78 -2.76
N PRO A 105 24.26 -8.96 -1.59
CA PRO A 105 23.72 -9.52 -0.33
C PRO A 105 22.85 -8.54 0.46
N SER A 106 22.91 -7.23 0.21
CA SER A 106 22.09 -6.23 0.92
C SER A 106 21.72 -5.04 0.02
N VAL A 107 20.74 -4.25 0.44
CA VAL A 107 20.34 -3.05 -0.31
C VAL A 107 21.45 -1.99 -0.38
N ASN A 108 22.30 -1.90 0.64
CA ASN A 108 23.41 -0.95 0.68
C ASN A 108 24.61 -1.42 -0.14
N PHE A 109 24.88 -2.72 -0.13
CA PHE A 109 25.94 -3.32 -0.93
C PHE A 109 25.34 -4.40 -1.81
N ASP A 110 25.13 -4.05 -3.08
CA ASP A 110 24.45 -4.90 -4.05
C ASP A 110 25.36 -5.20 -5.24
N ILE A 111 25.73 -6.48 -5.37
CA ILE A 111 26.59 -6.95 -6.48
C ILE A 111 25.91 -6.76 -7.82
N GLY A 112 24.56 -6.87 -7.87
CA GLY A 112 23.78 -6.61 -9.09
C GLY A 112 23.95 -5.19 -9.64
N GLY A 113 24.46 -4.25 -8.82
CA GLY A 113 24.78 -2.88 -9.25
C GLY A 113 25.80 -2.80 -10.38
N ILE A 114 26.57 -3.87 -10.65
CA ILE A 114 27.46 -3.97 -11.81
C ILE A 114 26.70 -3.79 -13.13
N ASN A 115 25.42 -4.20 -13.18
CA ASN A 115 24.55 -4.04 -14.36
C ASN A 115 24.38 -2.59 -14.77
N ASN A 116 24.56 -1.63 -13.85
CA ASN A 116 24.48 -0.21 -14.19
C ASN A 116 25.67 0.24 -15.07
N PHE A 117 26.86 -0.33 -14.88
CA PHE A 117 28.03 -0.08 -15.73
C PHE A 117 27.86 -0.72 -17.11
N LEU A 118 27.12 -1.83 -17.20
CA LEU A 118 26.80 -2.53 -18.44
C LEU A 118 25.55 -1.95 -19.13
N ALA A 119 24.99 -0.85 -18.63
CA ALA A 119 23.77 -0.23 -19.16
C ALA A 119 23.79 0.02 -20.69
N PRO A 120 24.91 0.43 -21.33
CA PRO A 120 24.96 0.60 -22.78
C PRO A 120 24.70 -0.71 -23.57
N LEU A 121 25.01 -1.87 -22.98
CA LEU A 121 24.78 -3.19 -23.58
C LEU A 121 23.34 -3.67 -23.41
N PHE A 122 22.56 -3.03 -22.53
CA PHE A 122 21.18 -3.39 -22.21
C PHE A 122 20.18 -2.30 -22.61
N PRO A 123 20.09 -1.89 -23.89
CA PRO A 123 19.10 -0.89 -24.30
C PRO A 123 17.66 -1.41 -24.07
N ALA A 124 16.67 -0.56 -24.23
CA ALA A 124 15.28 -0.97 -24.17
C ALA A 124 15.00 -2.10 -25.18
N GLY A 125 14.33 -3.14 -24.73
CA GLY A 125 14.01 -4.32 -25.56
C GLY A 125 15.19 -5.25 -25.85
N PHE A 126 16.35 -5.10 -25.18
CA PHE A 126 17.52 -5.96 -25.40
C PHE A 126 17.20 -7.46 -25.30
N TYR A 127 16.31 -7.87 -24.40
CA TYR A 127 15.93 -9.27 -24.21
C TYR A 127 15.15 -9.84 -25.40
N TYR A 128 14.42 -9.04 -26.17
CA TYR A 128 13.77 -9.49 -27.41
C TYR A 128 14.78 -9.73 -28.51
N LYS A 129 15.90 -9.01 -28.52
CA LYS A 129 16.93 -9.16 -29.53
C LYS A 129 17.98 -10.20 -29.15
N THR A 130 18.47 -10.16 -27.90
CA THR A 130 19.61 -10.96 -27.44
C THR A 130 19.24 -12.41 -27.14
N PHE A 131 18.05 -12.66 -26.55
CA PHE A 131 17.66 -13.97 -26.05
C PHE A 131 16.68 -14.73 -26.95
N MET A 132 16.42 -14.21 -28.15
CA MET A 132 15.54 -14.89 -29.11
C MET A 132 16.25 -15.98 -29.92
N TRP A 133 17.56 -16.04 -29.88
CA TRP A 133 18.35 -17.03 -30.62
C TRP A 133 19.40 -17.70 -29.72
N PRO A 134 19.55 -19.02 -29.75
CA PRO A 134 18.63 -19.99 -30.41
C PRO A 134 17.31 -20.15 -29.63
N LYS A 135 16.20 -20.27 -30.33
CA LYS A 135 14.83 -20.36 -29.75
C LYS A 135 14.67 -21.48 -28.73
N SER A 136 15.38 -22.60 -28.92
CA SER A 136 15.37 -23.75 -28.00
C SER A 136 15.90 -23.41 -26.58
N PHE A 137 16.65 -22.33 -26.42
CA PHE A 137 17.23 -21.91 -25.15
C PHE A 137 16.36 -20.92 -24.38
N TRP A 138 15.22 -20.48 -24.95
CA TRP A 138 14.35 -19.49 -24.33
C TRP A 138 13.98 -19.81 -22.87
N LYS A 139 13.63 -21.05 -22.56
CA LYS A 139 13.29 -21.46 -21.18
C LYS A 139 14.46 -21.29 -20.21
N LYS A 140 15.70 -21.48 -20.67
CA LYS A 140 16.90 -21.25 -19.85
C LYS A 140 17.14 -19.75 -19.65
N TYR A 141 17.05 -18.97 -20.73
CA TYR A 141 17.18 -17.51 -20.65
C TYR A 141 16.11 -16.89 -19.74
N GLU A 142 14.86 -17.30 -19.89
CA GLU A 142 13.75 -16.84 -19.05
C GLU A 142 14.02 -17.11 -17.57
N PHE A 143 14.50 -18.30 -17.25
CA PHE A 143 14.87 -18.63 -15.87
C PHE A 143 15.88 -17.66 -15.29
N PHE A 144 16.97 -17.38 -15.98
CA PHE A 144 17.98 -16.42 -15.52
C PHE A 144 17.44 -14.99 -15.46
N ILE A 145 16.70 -14.55 -16.46
CA ILE A 145 16.10 -13.20 -16.51
C ILE A 145 15.15 -13.01 -15.33
N ARG A 146 14.27 -13.96 -15.07
CA ARG A 146 13.29 -13.92 -13.98
C ARG A 146 13.97 -13.90 -12.61
N HIS A 147 15.02 -14.68 -12.40
CA HIS A 147 15.79 -14.66 -11.16
C HIS A 147 16.57 -13.36 -10.97
N SER A 148 17.15 -12.83 -12.06
CA SER A 148 17.86 -11.55 -12.03
C SER A 148 16.92 -10.35 -11.83
N ALA A 149 15.66 -10.47 -12.23
CA ALA A 149 14.67 -9.42 -12.04
C ALA A 149 14.28 -9.20 -10.56
N GLY A 150 14.56 -10.19 -9.67
CA GLY A 150 14.44 -10.03 -8.21
C GLY A 150 13.04 -9.63 -7.73
N LEU A 151 11.97 -10.15 -8.32
CA LEU A 151 10.57 -9.80 -8.04
C LEU A 151 10.05 -10.37 -6.69
N GLY A 152 10.92 -10.51 -5.70
CA GLY A 152 10.59 -11.12 -4.42
C GLY A 152 10.42 -12.64 -4.50
N LYS A 153 10.08 -13.25 -3.39
CA LYS A 153 9.89 -14.70 -3.27
C LYS A 153 8.48 -15.01 -2.82
N SER A 154 7.74 -15.75 -3.65
CA SER A 154 6.44 -16.29 -3.26
C SER A 154 6.59 -17.39 -2.21
N PRO A 155 5.58 -17.62 -1.34
CA PRO A 155 5.59 -18.72 -0.39
C PRO A 155 5.59 -20.07 -1.10
N ASN A 156 6.29 -21.05 -0.52
CA ASN A 156 6.33 -22.44 -1.00
C ASN A 156 5.30 -23.34 -0.29
N THR A 157 4.58 -22.80 0.68
CA THR A 157 3.60 -23.50 1.50
C THR A 157 2.19 -23.03 1.16
N ARG A 158 1.20 -23.84 1.51
CA ARG A 158 -0.20 -23.45 1.37
C ARG A 158 -0.48 -22.21 2.23
N ASP A 159 -1.23 -21.27 1.65
CA ASP A 159 -1.71 -20.10 2.36
C ASP A 159 -2.66 -20.51 3.51
N PRO A 160 -2.35 -20.17 4.76
CA PRO A 160 -3.19 -20.50 5.91
C PRO A 160 -4.32 -19.51 6.15
N ASP A 161 -4.36 -18.39 5.41
CA ASP A 161 -5.32 -17.33 5.62
C ASP A 161 -6.73 -17.69 5.13
N ILE A 162 -7.72 -17.04 5.68
CA ILE A 162 -9.14 -17.24 5.37
C ILE A 162 -9.62 -16.06 4.55
N TYR A 163 -10.28 -16.36 3.45
CA TYR A 163 -10.86 -15.39 2.53
C TYR A 163 -12.36 -15.61 2.38
N ASP A 164 -13.07 -14.53 2.12
CA ASP A 164 -14.51 -14.57 1.92
C ASP A 164 -14.90 -13.65 0.71
N HIS A 165 -16.13 -13.72 0.28
CA HIS A 165 -16.68 -12.79 -0.71
C HIS A 165 -18.11 -12.41 -0.38
N ARG A 166 -18.51 -11.18 -0.75
CA ARG A 166 -19.86 -10.66 -0.53
C ARG A 166 -20.39 -9.94 -1.76
N ASN A 167 -21.69 -10.10 -1.99
CA ASN A 167 -22.43 -9.30 -2.97
C ASN A 167 -23.04 -8.10 -2.26
N ILE A 168 -22.86 -6.91 -2.82
CA ILE A 168 -23.40 -5.65 -2.30
C ILE A 168 -24.20 -4.95 -3.41
N HIS A 169 -25.35 -4.39 -3.03
CA HIS A 169 -26.16 -3.54 -3.89
C HIS A 169 -26.32 -2.16 -3.24
N CYS A 170 -26.07 -1.11 -4.01
CA CYS A 170 -26.25 0.27 -3.59
C CYS A 170 -26.87 1.09 -4.73
N ASP A 171 -27.44 2.26 -4.40
CA ASP A 171 -27.91 3.20 -5.41
C ASP A 171 -26.73 4.00 -5.97
N VAL A 172 -25.85 4.47 -5.09
CA VAL A 172 -24.64 5.23 -5.44
C VAL A 172 -23.40 4.60 -4.81
N LEU A 173 -22.39 4.34 -5.63
CA LEU A 173 -21.06 3.95 -5.18
C LEU A 173 -20.10 5.12 -5.39
N VAL A 174 -19.40 5.50 -4.33
CA VAL A 174 -18.34 6.50 -4.35
C VAL A 174 -17.01 5.82 -4.09
N VAL A 175 -16.06 5.99 -4.99
CA VAL A 175 -14.70 5.42 -4.89
C VAL A 175 -13.71 6.54 -4.63
N GLY A 176 -13.03 6.44 -3.48
CA GLY A 176 -12.10 7.44 -2.95
C GLY A 176 -12.79 8.44 -2.01
N ALA A 177 -12.23 8.58 -0.82
CA ALA A 177 -12.74 9.47 0.23
C ALA A 177 -11.88 10.74 0.41
N GLY A 178 -11.41 11.32 -0.69
CA GLY A 178 -10.92 12.70 -0.70
C GLY A 178 -12.07 13.70 -0.55
N ILE A 179 -11.80 15.00 -0.62
CA ILE A 179 -12.80 16.07 -0.46
C ILE A 179 -14.03 15.83 -1.34
N SER A 180 -13.82 15.59 -2.63
CA SER A 180 -14.89 15.38 -3.59
C SER A 180 -15.74 14.14 -3.26
N GLY A 181 -15.09 13.02 -2.89
CA GLY A 181 -15.77 11.79 -2.52
C GLY A 181 -16.58 11.93 -1.23
N ILE A 182 -16.03 12.59 -0.22
CA ILE A 182 -16.71 12.89 1.04
C ILE A 182 -18.00 13.71 0.76
N LEU A 183 -17.88 14.78 -0.03
CA LEU A 183 -19.03 15.63 -0.37
C LEU A 183 -20.06 14.91 -1.24
N ALA A 184 -19.61 14.11 -2.22
CA ALA A 184 -20.50 13.31 -3.06
C ALA A 184 -21.28 12.27 -2.24
N ALA A 185 -20.60 11.52 -1.38
CA ALA A 185 -21.21 10.53 -0.51
C ALA A 185 -22.23 11.15 0.46
N LYS A 186 -21.84 12.27 1.09
CA LYS A 186 -22.72 13.04 1.99
C LYS A 186 -23.98 13.50 1.28
N ASN A 187 -23.83 14.10 0.11
CA ASN A 187 -24.97 14.64 -0.65
C ASN A 187 -25.91 13.52 -1.13
N SER A 188 -25.38 12.44 -1.68
CA SER A 188 -26.17 11.29 -2.11
C SER A 188 -26.97 10.67 -0.96
N ALA A 189 -26.30 10.43 0.17
CA ALA A 189 -26.95 9.80 1.32
C ALA A 189 -28.00 10.72 1.98
N LYS A 190 -27.75 12.04 2.05
CA LYS A 190 -28.75 13.02 2.51
C LYS A 190 -29.99 13.09 1.60
N ASN A 191 -29.86 12.77 0.32
CA ASN A 191 -30.97 12.65 -0.61
C ASN A 191 -31.62 11.24 -0.63
N ASN A 192 -31.44 10.48 0.44
CA ASN A 192 -32.03 9.15 0.68
C ASN A 192 -31.56 8.04 -0.28
N PHE A 193 -30.47 8.23 -1.01
CA PHE A 193 -29.85 7.14 -1.77
C PHE A 193 -29.02 6.23 -0.83
N LYS A 194 -29.17 4.91 -1.01
CA LYS A 194 -28.29 3.94 -0.35
C LYS A 194 -26.88 4.09 -0.94
N THR A 195 -26.01 4.73 -0.19
CA THR A 195 -24.68 5.12 -0.64
C THR A 195 -23.60 4.26 0.00
N LEU A 196 -22.64 3.80 -0.80
CA LEU A 196 -21.44 3.10 -0.35
C LEU A 196 -20.22 3.95 -0.70
N LEU A 197 -19.42 4.31 0.30
CA LEU A 197 -18.15 5.03 0.15
C LEU A 197 -17.00 4.06 0.42
N LEU A 198 -16.09 3.89 -0.54
CA LEU A 198 -14.90 3.06 -0.44
C LEU A 198 -13.65 3.92 -0.46
N ASP A 199 -12.68 3.59 0.39
CA ASP A 199 -11.33 4.16 0.33
C ASP A 199 -10.27 3.07 0.56
N GLU A 200 -9.17 3.13 -0.19
CA GLU A 200 -8.07 2.19 -0.05
C GLU A 200 -7.25 2.41 1.23
N LYS A 201 -7.21 3.64 1.73
CA LYS A 201 -6.51 4.01 2.96
C LYS A 201 -7.32 3.60 4.20
N ASN A 202 -6.65 3.59 5.33
CA ASN A 202 -7.29 3.35 6.63
C ASN A 202 -8.14 4.53 7.11
N GLU A 203 -7.91 5.72 6.57
CA GLU A 203 -8.55 6.97 6.98
C GLU A 203 -9.10 7.74 5.78
N LEU A 204 -10.19 8.49 6.03
CA LEU A 204 -10.82 9.36 5.04
C LEU A 204 -10.10 10.71 4.98
N GLY A 205 -10.08 11.33 3.82
CA GLY A 205 -9.52 12.68 3.64
C GLY A 205 -8.60 12.82 2.42
N GLY A 206 -8.10 11.72 1.89
CA GLY A 206 -7.23 11.76 0.71
C GLY A 206 -5.99 12.63 0.89
N SER A 207 -5.71 13.51 -0.07
CA SER A 207 -4.56 14.45 0.00
C SER A 207 -4.72 15.51 1.10
N THR A 208 -5.94 15.82 1.52
CA THR A 208 -6.20 16.82 2.59
C THR A 208 -5.47 16.49 3.89
N ILE A 209 -5.23 15.20 4.15
CA ILE A 209 -4.46 14.73 5.32
C ILE A 209 -3.03 15.24 5.29
N PHE A 210 -2.40 15.31 4.10
CA PHE A 210 -1.00 15.72 3.94
C PHE A 210 -0.84 17.21 3.72
N GLU A 211 -1.88 17.86 3.20
CA GLU A 211 -1.92 19.28 2.88
C GLU A 211 -2.48 20.13 4.02
N ALA A 212 -2.70 19.54 5.19
CA ALA A 212 -3.24 20.21 6.37
C ALA A 212 -2.24 21.18 7.02
N ASN A 213 -1.71 22.11 6.23
CA ASN A 213 -0.97 23.26 6.71
C ASN A 213 -1.95 24.32 7.23
N GLU A 214 -1.53 25.14 8.19
CA GLU A 214 -2.35 26.22 8.77
C GLU A 214 -2.89 27.21 7.71
N ASP A 215 -2.20 27.32 6.56
CA ASP A 215 -2.58 28.22 5.46
C ASP A 215 -3.69 27.65 4.58
N ASN A 216 -3.92 26.34 4.57
CA ASN A 216 -4.93 25.68 3.73
C ASN A 216 -6.30 25.72 4.41
N LYS A 217 -7.16 26.62 3.92
CA LYS A 217 -8.52 26.82 4.46
C LYS A 217 -9.59 26.27 3.50
N ILE A 218 -10.54 25.54 4.05
CA ILE A 218 -11.74 25.08 3.37
C ILE A 218 -12.95 25.70 4.09
N ASN A 219 -13.73 26.53 3.40
CA ASN A 219 -14.86 27.25 3.99
C ASN A 219 -14.48 28.01 5.29
N HIS A 220 -13.36 28.75 5.28
CA HIS A 220 -12.82 29.54 6.39
C HIS A 220 -12.27 28.74 7.59
N ASN A 221 -12.40 27.41 7.61
CA ASN A 221 -11.80 26.55 8.63
C ASN A 221 -10.44 25.99 8.13
N SER A 222 -9.57 25.58 9.04
CA SER A 222 -8.41 24.80 8.63
C SER A 222 -8.85 23.51 7.92
N ALA A 223 -8.06 23.00 7.00
CA ALA A 223 -8.37 21.76 6.28
C ALA A 223 -8.63 20.58 7.23
N SER A 224 -7.87 20.52 8.34
CA SER A 224 -8.01 19.49 9.38
C SER A 224 -9.34 19.60 10.14
N GLU A 225 -9.71 20.81 10.59
CA GLU A 225 -10.99 21.04 11.28
C GLU A 225 -12.19 20.74 10.39
N TRP A 226 -12.12 21.17 9.12
CA TRP A 226 -13.14 20.88 8.13
C TRP A 226 -13.31 19.37 7.96
N LEU A 227 -12.19 18.65 7.76
CA LEU A 227 -12.20 17.21 7.56
C LEU A 227 -12.78 16.45 8.75
N LYS A 228 -12.38 16.81 9.97
CA LYS A 228 -12.96 16.22 11.21
C LYS A 228 -14.46 16.42 11.30
N LYS A 229 -14.93 17.63 11.01
CA LYS A 229 -16.36 17.94 10.98
C LYS A 229 -17.10 17.07 9.98
N GLU A 230 -16.61 17.01 8.74
CA GLU A 230 -17.24 16.22 7.66
C GLU A 230 -17.28 14.73 8.00
N ILE A 231 -16.17 14.16 8.48
CA ILE A 231 -16.12 12.74 8.89
C ILE A 231 -17.13 12.44 10.01
N ASN A 232 -17.24 13.34 11.01
CA ASN A 232 -18.21 13.17 12.09
C ASN A 232 -19.66 13.25 11.58
N GLU A 233 -19.95 14.11 10.62
CA GLU A 233 -21.27 14.17 9.99
C GLU A 233 -21.57 12.90 9.20
N LEU A 234 -20.61 12.40 8.40
CA LEU A 234 -20.79 11.17 7.62
C LEU A 234 -21.14 9.96 8.49
N LYS A 235 -20.49 9.79 9.64
CA LYS A 235 -20.74 8.68 10.57
C LYS A 235 -22.18 8.61 11.10
N ASN A 236 -22.88 9.74 11.07
CA ASN A 236 -24.25 9.85 11.58
C ASN A 236 -25.33 9.66 10.48
N ILE A 237 -24.95 9.49 9.22
CA ILE A 237 -25.90 9.34 8.11
C ILE A 237 -26.27 7.86 7.95
N LYS A 238 -27.55 7.52 8.19
CA LYS A 238 -28.04 6.13 8.18
C LYS A 238 -27.91 5.41 6.84
N ASN A 239 -28.04 6.14 5.73
CA ASN A 239 -28.03 5.57 4.38
C ASN A 239 -26.62 5.48 3.77
N LEU A 240 -25.60 5.76 4.56
CA LEU A 240 -24.19 5.72 4.16
C LEU A 240 -23.46 4.57 4.84
N GLU A 241 -22.90 3.68 4.05
CA GLU A 241 -21.91 2.69 4.49
C GLU A 241 -20.52 3.14 4.04
N ILE A 242 -19.57 3.15 4.97
CA ILE A 242 -18.18 3.54 4.71
C ILE A 242 -17.28 2.32 4.92
N LYS A 243 -16.42 2.02 3.94
CA LYS A 243 -15.40 0.98 4.03
C LYS A 243 -14.05 1.57 3.69
N THR A 244 -13.20 1.64 4.68
CA THR A 244 -11.76 1.94 4.53
C THR A 244 -10.97 0.66 4.23
N ARG A 245 -9.69 0.78 3.89
CA ARG A 245 -8.82 -0.35 3.50
C ARG A 245 -9.42 -1.19 2.38
N THR A 246 -10.18 -0.54 1.48
CA THR A 246 -10.95 -1.20 0.44
C THR A 246 -10.57 -0.62 -0.92
N SER A 247 -9.77 -1.36 -1.67
CA SER A 247 -9.29 -0.97 -2.99
C SER A 247 -10.22 -1.51 -4.08
N VAL A 248 -10.70 -0.64 -4.97
CA VAL A 248 -11.45 -1.07 -6.16
C VAL A 248 -10.46 -1.59 -7.19
N ALA A 249 -10.61 -2.85 -7.58
CA ALA A 249 -9.70 -3.55 -8.48
C ALA A 249 -10.20 -3.60 -9.93
N ALA A 250 -11.51 -3.54 -10.16
CA ALA A 250 -12.07 -3.63 -11.51
C ALA A 250 -13.44 -2.94 -11.58
N TYR A 251 -13.71 -2.36 -12.76
CA TYR A 251 -15.01 -1.82 -13.16
C TYR A 251 -15.46 -2.51 -14.44
N HIS A 252 -16.61 -3.13 -14.39
CA HIS A 252 -17.22 -3.88 -15.48
C HIS A 252 -18.49 -3.22 -15.97
N GLN A 253 -19.07 -3.75 -17.03
CA GLN A 253 -20.31 -3.29 -17.61
C GLN A 253 -21.46 -3.30 -16.58
N TYR A 254 -22.43 -2.40 -16.79
CA TYR A 254 -23.62 -2.25 -15.93
C TYR A 254 -23.29 -1.90 -14.47
N ASN A 255 -22.30 -1.04 -14.24
CA ASN A 255 -21.86 -0.59 -12.93
C ASN A 255 -21.57 -1.74 -11.96
N TYR A 256 -20.93 -2.80 -12.47
CA TYR A 256 -20.46 -3.91 -11.66
C TYR A 256 -18.99 -3.73 -11.34
N LEU A 257 -18.66 -3.64 -10.06
CA LEU A 257 -17.31 -3.41 -9.58
C LEU A 257 -16.85 -4.54 -8.68
N LEU A 258 -15.54 -4.78 -8.70
CA LEU A 258 -14.86 -5.66 -7.77
C LEU A 258 -13.96 -4.83 -6.88
N ALA A 259 -14.05 -5.05 -5.57
CA ALA A 259 -13.18 -4.41 -4.60
C ALA A 259 -12.60 -5.44 -3.62
N ARG A 260 -11.39 -5.20 -3.14
CA ARG A 260 -10.72 -5.98 -2.11
C ARG A 260 -10.73 -5.21 -0.80
N GLU A 261 -11.41 -5.73 0.20
CA GLU A 261 -11.45 -5.20 1.56
C GLU A 261 -10.40 -5.92 2.42
N ASN A 262 -9.43 -5.20 2.99
CA ASN A 262 -8.43 -5.73 3.91
C ASN A 262 -8.95 -5.64 5.34
N LEU A 263 -9.19 -6.79 5.97
CA LEU A 263 -9.83 -6.84 7.30
C LEU A 263 -8.81 -7.01 8.43
N THR A 264 -7.70 -7.68 8.20
CA THR A 264 -6.76 -8.01 9.27
C THR A 264 -5.28 -7.80 8.94
N ASP A 265 -4.92 -7.30 7.75
CA ASP A 265 -3.51 -7.13 7.36
C ASP A 265 -2.72 -6.22 8.33
N HIS A 266 -3.39 -5.22 8.90
CA HIS A 266 -2.86 -4.27 9.88
C HIS A 266 -2.82 -4.78 11.33
N LEU A 267 -3.29 -6.02 11.59
CA LEU A 267 -3.36 -6.57 12.94
C LEU A 267 -2.13 -7.42 13.27
N VAL A 268 -1.81 -7.55 14.55
CA VAL A 268 -0.79 -8.48 15.03
C VAL A 268 -1.22 -9.94 14.82
N LYS A 269 -0.25 -10.85 14.66
CA LYS A 269 -0.52 -12.28 14.35
C LYS A 269 -1.55 -12.95 15.26
N LYS A 270 -1.51 -12.70 16.58
CA LYS A 270 -2.45 -13.28 17.54
C LYS A 270 -3.91 -12.88 17.27
N ASP A 271 -4.12 -11.67 16.76
CA ASP A 271 -5.44 -11.10 16.53
C ASP A 271 -6.01 -11.48 15.15
N LYS A 272 -5.17 -12.07 14.28
CA LYS A 272 -5.54 -12.58 12.94
C LYS A 272 -6.15 -13.98 12.99
N LYS A 273 -5.83 -14.77 14.04
CA LYS A 273 -6.18 -16.19 14.10
C LYS A 273 -7.69 -16.41 13.94
N ASN A 274 -8.05 -17.27 13.00
CA ASN A 274 -9.43 -17.64 12.66
C ASN A 274 -10.30 -16.46 12.16
N LYS A 275 -9.70 -15.35 11.75
CA LYS A 275 -10.41 -14.22 11.14
C LYS A 275 -10.22 -14.21 9.63
N ILE A 276 -11.20 -13.67 8.92
CA ILE A 276 -11.10 -13.42 7.48
C ILE A 276 -10.03 -12.35 7.28
N ARG A 277 -9.02 -12.67 6.46
CA ARG A 277 -7.95 -11.76 6.13
C ARG A 277 -8.39 -10.70 5.16
N GLN A 278 -8.94 -11.14 4.04
CA GLN A 278 -9.42 -10.26 2.98
C GLN A 278 -10.77 -10.73 2.45
N ARG A 279 -11.54 -9.80 1.95
CA ARG A 279 -12.86 -10.04 1.37
C ARG A 279 -12.97 -9.45 -0.02
N LEU A 280 -13.43 -10.26 -0.96
CA LEU A 280 -13.80 -9.78 -2.28
C LEU A 280 -15.24 -9.24 -2.25
N LEU A 281 -15.39 -7.96 -2.48
CA LEU A 281 -16.69 -7.32 -2.64
C LEU A 281 -17.08 -7.31 -4.11
N LYS A 282 -18.25 -7.83 -4.42
CA LYS A 282 -18.89 -7.83 -5.72
C LYS A 282 -20.03 -6.82 -5.66
N ILE A 283 -19.82 -5.62 -6.21
CA ILE A 283 -20.68 -4.47 -5.99
C ILE A 283 -21.45 -4.17 -7.27
N ARG A 284 -22.75 -4.03 -7.14
CA ARG A 284 -23.64 -3.52 -8.20
C ARG A 284 -24.23 -2.19 -7.75
N ALA A 285 -23.89 -1.12 -8.47
CA ALA A 285 -24.51 0.19 -8.31
C ALA A 285 -25.56 0.42 -9.41
N LYS A 286 -26.56 1.27 -9.14
CA LYS A 286 -27.57 1.68 -10.14
C LYS A 286 -27.08 2.68 -11.16
#